data_125ee57f98ea2eba71251e107fd363b5
#
_entry.id   125ee57f98ea2eba71251e107fd363b5
#
_cell.length_a   1.000
_cell.length_b   1.000
_cell.length_c   1.000
_cell.angle_alpha   90.00
_cell.angle_beta   90.00
_cell.angle_gamma   90.00
#
_symmetry.space_group_name_H-M   'P 1'
#
loop_
_entity.id
_entity.type
_entity.pdbx_description
1 polymer ?
#
loop_
_entity_poly.entity_id
_entity_poly.type
_entity_poly.pdbx_seq_one_letter_code
_entity_poly.pdbx_strand_id
1 'polypeptide(L)'
;MKRKSGILLAVTSLPSPHGVGDFGPAAYKFIDLLAKHKQKMWQILPLNPMGYGNSPYQPYGSKPFDELYISLELLQKDKLLPKRIRKFQPKSVRVDFQKVRTFKEGYLRKAYAKFLKEKRRGFKAWFKRNKWVYNYALFLTLKKENQLNSWLYWPEEHKNVLNGNVDLSPFKDEINFTMWLQFIAFKQWNKLHRYAKNNKIDIVGDIPIYVGVDSIDVFENREVFLLDGRSFPTHIAGVPPDYFSKTGQRWGNPLYDWDHLVNTKFAFWKDRLGFNAELFDYIRIDHFRAFDTYYKIPEWAPTAETGEWVEAPGYAFFDEILATFPHLKIIAEDLGDLRPEVLKLRDHYNFPGMEIVQFTYQGSKTKPEKYHTTNRIIYPGTHDNQTTYGWFGALEKEEQRDIVSDLARRGFNYDSVIDQLLAYTFASDADIAIIPMQDVLSLDDRARFNVPGTIGSPNWEWKLKDFKETKLRLPFIEFLTKKYNR
;
A
#
# COMPACT_ATOMS: atom_id res chain seq x y z
N MET A 1 3.19 11.55 21.38
CA MET A 1 4.26 10.92 20.51
C MET A 1 5.32 11.97 20.19
N LYS A 2 6.60 11.62 19.97
CA LYS A 2 7.59 12.63 19.55
C LYS A 2 7.26 13.05 18.12
N ARG A 3 7.22 14.36 17.82
CA ARG A 3 6.91 14.88 16.49
C ARG A 3 7.88 14.36 15.41
N LYS A 4 7.36 13.97 14.26
CA LYS A 4 8.13 13.42 13.14
C LYS A 4 7.63 13.97 11.81
N SER A 5 8.50 13.90 10.81
CA SER A 5 8.11 14.08 9.40
C SER A 5 8.60 12.93 8.54
N GLY A 6 7.95 12.74 7.41
CA GLY A 6 8.27 11.68 6.45
C GLY A 6 7.78 11.98 5.04
N ILE A 7 8.13 11.09 4.14
CA ILE A 7 7.75 11.17 2.73
C ILE A 7 6.95 9.94 2.34
N LEU A 8 5.85 10.14 1.62
CA LEU A 8 5.10 9.09 0.96
C LEU A 8 5.65 8.92 -0.46
N LEU A 9 6.14 7.72 -0.75
CA LEU A 9 6.61 7.34 -2.08
C LEU A 9 6.52 5.82 -2.26
N ALA A 10 5.72 5.36 -3.21
CA ALA A 10 5.66 3.94 -3.55
C ALA A 10 7.02 3.43 -3.99
N VAL A 11 7.37 2.19 -3.64
CA VAL A 11 8.64 1.57 -4.07
C VAL A 11 8.72 1.50 -5.59
N THR A 12 7.60 1.23 -6.28
CA THR A 12 7.51 1.23 -7.75
C THR A 12 7.88 2.58 -8.37
N SER A 13 7.70 3.68 -7.63
CA SER A 13 7.98 5.05 -8.06
C SER A 13 9.45 5.46 -7.93
N LEU A 14 10.30 4.63 -7.37
CA LEU A 14 11.75 4.91 -7.31
C LEU A 14 12.37 4.85 -8.71
N PRO A 15 13.44 5.64 -8.98
CA PRO A 15 14.18 5.55 -10.23
C PRO A 15 14.80 4.15 -10.39
N SER A 16 14.75 3.60 -11.60
CA SER A 16 15.38 2.31 -11.89
C SER A 16 15.81 2.22 -13.34
N PRO A 17 16.96 1.58 -13.63
CA PRO A 17 17.36 1.27 -15.00
C PRO A 17 16.53 0.11 -15.60
N HIS A 18 15.71 -0.56 -14.80
CA HIS A 18 14.97 -1.76 -15.18
C HIS A 18 13.45 -1.54 -15.26
N GLY A 19 13.02 -0.29 -15.42
CA GLY A 19 11.64 0.07 -15.75
C GLY A 19 10.72 0.37 -14.58
N VAL A 20 10.95 -0.19 -13.42
CA VAL A 20 10.17 -0.03 -12.18
C VAL A 20 11.10 0.10 -10.98
N GLY A 21 10.73 0.90 -9.99
CA GLY A 21 11.44 0.96 -8.71
C GLY A 21 11.39 -0.40 -7.99
N ASP A 22 12.47 -0.72 -7.29
CA ASP A 22 12.66 -2.01 -6.62
C ASP A 22 13.49 -1.87 -5.32
N PHE A 23 13.74 -2.98 -4.62
CA PHE A 23 14.52 -3.01 -3.37
C PHE A 23 16.04 -2.81 -3.57
N GLY A 24 16.43 -2.25 -4.70
CA GLY A 24 17.81 -2.07 -5.10
C GLY A 24 18.45 -0.74 -4.71
N PRO A 25 19.55 -0.36 -5.37
CA PRO A 25 20.38 0.80 -5.00
C PRO A 25 19.61 2.10 -4.87
N ALA A 26 18.53 2.31 -5.66
CA ALA A 26 17.73 3.52 -5.57
C ALA A 26 16.98 3.62 -4.23
N ALA A 27 16.46 2.50 -3.69
CA ALA A 27 15.80 2.48 -2.40
C ALA A 27 16.77 2.81 -1.26
N TYR A 28 17.98 2.26 -1.27
CA TYR A 28 19.03 2.61 -0.30
C TYR A 28 19.38 4.10 -0.38
N LYS A 29 19.57 4.62 -1.60
CA LYS A 29 19.86 6.04 -1.82
C LYS A 29 18.74 6.95 -1.35
N PHE A 30 17.48 6.51 -1.48
CA PHE A 30 16.36 7.29 -0.98
C PHE A 30 16.37 7.36 0.55
N ILE A 31 16.65 6.25 1.23
CA ILE A 31 16.84 6.22 2.70
C ILE A 31 17.96 7.17 3.11
N ASP A 32 19.10 7.19 2.40
CA ASP A 32 20.20 8.13 2.68
C ASP A 32 19.75 9.59 2.54
N LEU A 33 18.95 9.90 1.50
CA LEU A 33 18.40 11.24 1.29
C LEU A 33 17.45 11.63 2.42
N LEU A 34 16.56 10.74 2.82
CA LEU A 34 15.66 10.99 3.95
C LEU A 34 16.43 11.28 5.24
N ALA A 35 17.39 10.42 5.58
CA ALA A 35 18.21 10.58 6.79
C ALA A 35 19.01 11.88 6.77
N LYS A 36 19.65 12.19 5.64
CA LYS A 36 20.40 13.43 5.43
C LYS A 36 19.54 14.67 5.68
N HIS A 37 18.31 14.67 5.20
CA HIS A 37 17.37 15.79 5.30
C HIS A 37 16.38 15.64 6.49
N LYS A 38 16.81 14.95 7.55
CA LYS A 38 16.12 14.86 8.86
C LYS A 38 14.73 14.22 8.83
N GLN A 39 14.34 13.62 7.71
CA GLN A 39 13.10 12.84 7.67
C GLN A 39 13.23 11.59 8.53
N LYS A 40 12.13 11.14 9.12
CA LYS A 40 12.10 10.01 10.05
C LYS A 40 11.24 8.84 9.55
N MET A 41 10.42 9.08 8.53
CA MET A 41 9.49 8.08 8.05
C MET A 41 9.50 8.01 6.52
N TRP A 42 9.36 6.80 6.01
CA TRP A 42 9.06 6.51 4.62
C TRP A 42 7.76 5.73 4.56
N GLN A 43 6.69 6.36 4.14
CA GLN A 43 5.43 5.68 3.87
C GLN A 43 5.46 5.10 2.46
N ILE A 44 5.13 3.82 2.37
CA ILE A 44 5.03 3.09 1.10
C ILE A 44 3.59 2.63 0.89
N LEU A 45 3.29 2.15 -0.31
CA LEU A 45 2.03 1.46 -0.62
C LEU A 45 2.21 -0.06 -0.48
N PRO A 46 1.12 -0.86 -0.51
CA PRO A 46 1.21 -2.31 -0.38
C PRO A 46 2.23 -2.91 -1.35
N LEU A 47 3.02 -3.86 -0.85
CA LEU A 47 4.10 -4.52 -1.62
C LEU A 47 3.66 -5.84 -2.25
N ASN A 48 2.38 -6.13 -2.19
CA ASN A 48 1.82 -7.40 -2.59
C ASN A 48 1.72 -7.53 -4.13
N PRO A 49 1.59 -8.76 -4.66
CA PRO A 49 1.48 -8.99 -6.11
C PRO A 49 0.23 -8.32 -6.67
N MET A 50 0.43 -7.32 -7.50
CA MET A 50 -0.66 -6.54 -8.09
C MET A 50 -1.55 -7.43 -8.97
N GLY A 51 -2.86 -7.39 -8.71
CA GLY A 51 -3.87 -8.08 -9.49
C GLY A 51 -4.45 -7.21 -10.60
N TYR A 52 -5.75 -7.24 -10.74
CA TYR A 52 -6.47 -6.52 -11.78
C TYR A 52 -6.24 -5.01 -11.72
N GLY A 53 -6.03 -4.38 -12.87
CA GLY A 53 -5.82 -2.92 -12.98
C GLY A 53 -4.50 -2.41 -12.41
N ASN A 54 -3.55 -3.30 -12.08
CA ASN A 54 -2.27 -2.98 -11.42
C ASN A 54 -2.43 -2.28 -10.06
N SER A 55 -3.61 -2.40 -9.43
CA SER A 55 -3.85 -1.83 -8.11
C SER A 55 -3.13 -2.63 -7.03
N PRO A 56 -2.33 -1.99 -6.15
CA PRO A 56 -1.73 -2.67 -5.00
C PRO A 56 -2.76 -3.04 -3.91
N TYR A 57 -4.00 -2.50 -4.00
CA TYR A 57 -5.10 -2.78 -3.07
C TYR A 57 -5.98 -3.96 -3.49
N GLN A 58 -5.72 -4.56 -4.66
CA GLN A 58 -6.37 -5.77 -5.15
C GLN A 58 -5.31 -6.87 -5.44
N PRO A 59 -4.53 -7.30 -4.43
CA PRO A 59 -3.44 -8.23 -4.64
C PRO A 59 -3.91 -9.67 -4.79
N TYR A 60 -3.09 -10.50 -5.42
CA TYR A 60 -3.25 -11.95 -5.44
C TYR A 60 -2.92 -12.65 -4.11
N GLY A 61 -2.51 -11.89 -3.11
CA GLY A 61 -2.25 -12.40 -1.76
C GLY A 61 -1.70 -11.31 -0.85
N SER A 62 -2.06 -11.36 0.43
CA SER A 62 -1.71 -10.33 1.42
C SER A 62 -0.31 -10.51 2.04
N LYS A 63 0.31 -11.68 1.88
CA LYS A 63 1.66 -11.98 2.41
C LYS A 63 2.77 -11.87 1.37
N PRO A 64 2.60 -12.39 0.12
CA PRO A 64 3.70 -12.41 -0.83
C PRO A 64 4.04 -11.00 -1.32
N PHE A 65 5.31 -10.82 -1.70
CA PHE A 65 5.76 -9.66 -2.44
C PHE A 65 5.59 -9.83 -3.94
N ASP A 66 5.29 -8.73 -4.64
CA ASP A 66 5.38 -8.72 -6.09
C ASP A 66 6.83 -8.93 -6.53
N GLU A 67 7.06 -9.82 -7.50
CA GLU A 67 8.39 -10.11 -8.05
C GLU A 67 9.04 -8.89 -8.74
N LEU A 68 8.26 -7.88 -9.09
CA LEU A 68 8.75 -6.61 -9.63
C LEU A 68 9.66 -5.87 -8.66
N TYR A 69 9.50 -6.08 -7.35
CA TYR A 69 10.37 -5.48 -6.34
C TYR A 69 11.76 -6.15 -6.23
N ILE A 70 11.98 -7.29 -6.87
CA ILE A 70 13.31 -7.94 -6.89
C ILE A 70 14.27 -7.10 -7.74
N SER A 71 15.32 -6.58 -7.13
CA SER A 71 16.35 -5.82 -7.83
C SER A 71 17.27 -6.73 -8.61
N LEU A 72 17.34 -6.50 -9.92
CA LEU A 72 18.30 -7.18 -10.79
C LEU A 72 19.75 -6.75 -10.48
N GLU A 73 19.98 -5.52 -10.03
CA GLU A 73 21.30 -5.03 -9.63
C GLU A 73 21.82 -5.76 -8.38
N LEU A 74 20.94 -6.08 -7.43
CA LEU A 74 21.33 -6.91 -6.28
C LEU A 74 21.62 -8.38 -6.68
N LEU A 75 20.88 -8.92 -7.65
CA LEU A 75 21.20 -10.23 -8.22
C LEU A 75 22.54 -10.26 -8.95
N GLN A 76 22.92 -9.15 -9.62
CA GLN A 76 24.28 -8.98 -10.17
C GLN A 76 25.33 -8.96 -9.07
N LYS A 77 25.10 -8.21 -8.00
CA LYS A 77 25.99 -8.15 -6.82
C LYS A 77 26.16 -9.52 -6.18
N ASP A 78 25.07 -10.28 -6.10
CA ASP A 78 25.05 -11.66 -5.60
C ASP A 78 25.65 -12.66 -6.62
N LYS A 79 26.13 -12.18 -7.80
CA LYS A 79 26.71 -12.99 -8.90
C LYS A 79 25.73 -13.99 -9.51
N LEU A 80 24.42 -13.82 -9.35
CA LEU A 80 23.38 -14.64 -9.98
C LEU A 80 23.07 -14.17 -11.42
N LEU A 81 23.41 -12.93 -11.75
CA LEU A 81 23.32 -12.37 -13.09
C LEU A 81 24.70 -11.87 -13.57
N PRO A 82 24.90 -11.75 -14.89
CA PRO A 82 26.15 -11.20 -15.44
C PRO A 82 26.34 -9.74 -15.03
N LYS A 83 27.59 -9.26 -15.02
CA LYS A 83 27.93 -7.87 -14.64
C LYS A 83 27.21 -6.80 -15.47
N ARG A 84 26.87 -7.11 -16.71
CA ARG A 84 26.12 -6.21 -17.60
C ARG A 84 24.81 -6.86 -18.00
N ILE A 85 23.71 -6.20 -17.75
CA ILE A 85 22.37 -6.55 -18.23
C ILE A 85 21.80 -5.33 -18.98
N ARG A 86 20.91 -5.59 -19.90
CA ARG A 86 20.27 -4.54 -20.71
C ARG A 86 19.43 -3.63 -19.80
N LYS A 87 19.43 -2.35 -20.08
CA LYS A 87 18.47 -1.42 -19.45
C LYS A 87 17.13 -1.54 -20.13
N PHE A 88 16.08 -1.33 -19.37
CA PHE A 88 14.72 -1.27 -19.91
C PHE A 88 14.55 0.00 -20.78
N GLN A 89 13.87 -0.15 -21.93
CA GLN A 89 13.58 0.95 -22.85
C GLN A 89 12.11 0.89 -23.28
N PRO A 90 11.43 2.00 -23.55
CA PRO A 90 11.93 3.38 -23.42
C PRO A 90 12.01 3.84 -21.96
N LYS A 91 12.82 4.88 -21.69
CA LYS A 91 12.79 5.58 -20.41
C LYS A 91 11.48 6.38 -20.31
N SER A 92 10.70 6.15 -19.26
CA SER A 92 9.44 6.84 -19.00
C SER A 92 9.38 7.30 -17.55
N VAL A 93 8.54 8.29 -17.26
CA VAL A 93 8.07 8.66 -15.91
C VAL A 93 6.85 7.85 -15.49
N ARG A 94 6.43 6.88 -16.30
CA ARG A 94 5.38 5.92 -16.02
C ARG A 94 5.90 4.51 -16.16
N VAL A 95 5.39 3.61 -15.34
CA VAL A 95 5.70 2.18 -15.38
C VAL A 95 4.76 1.50 -16.36
N ASP A 96 5.30 0.83 -17.36
CA ASP A 96 4.56 -0.15 -18.15
C ASP A 96 4.74 -1.53 -17.49
N PHE A 97 3.82 -1.85 -16.57
CA PHE A 97 3.94 -3.04 -15.73
C PHE A 97 4.04 -4.33 -16.55
N GLN A 98 3.27 -4.47 -17.61
CA GLN A 98 3.28 -5.68 -18.44
C GLN A 98 4.63 -5.89 -19.14
N LYS A 99 5.16 -4.84 -19.78
CA LYS A 99 6.47 -4.93 -20.43
C LYS A 99 7.60 -5.14 -19.44
N VAL A 100 7.51 -4.49 -18.26
CA VAL A 100 8.52 -4.65 -17.21
C VAL A 100 8.50 -6.06 -16.64
N ARG A 101 7.33 -6.68 -16.42
CA ARG A 101 7.22 -8.09 -15.98
C ARG A 101 7.92 -9.02 -16.97
N THR A 102 7.57 -8.95 -18.25
CA THR A 102 8.21 -9.75 -19.30
C THR A 102 9.73 -9.55 -19.34
N PHE A 103 10.18 -8.31 -19.23
CA PHE A 103 11.60 -7.97 -19.22
C PHE A 103 12.32 -8.57 -18.01
N LYS A 104 11.77 -8.42 -16.81
CA LYS A 104 12.39 -8.90 -15.56
C LYS A 104 12.36 -10.43 -15.47
N GLU A 105 11.24 -11.07 -15.87
CA GLU A 105 11.08 -12.52 -15.80
C GLU A 105 12.22 -13.26 -16.52
N GLY A 106 12.61 -12.82 -17.71
CA GLY A 106 13.72 -13.44 -18.44
C GLY A 106 15.06 -13.42 -17.68
N TYR A 107 15.31 -12.37 -16.88
CA TYR A 107 16.50 -12.32 -16.01
C TYR A 107 16.32 -13.11 -14.72
N LEU A 108 15.14 -13.10 -14.14
CA LEU A 108 14.83 -13.86 -12.92
C LEU A 108 14.97 -15.35 -13.14
N ARG A 109 14.50 -15.88 -14.28
CA ARG A 109 14.69 -17.30 -14.67
C ARG A 109 16.16 -17.66 -14.85
N LYS A 110 16.95 -16.80 -15.49
CA LYS A 110 18.42 -16.99 -15.61
C LYS A 110 19.10 -17.01 -14.24
N ALA A 111 18.70 -16.12 -13.34
CA ALA A 111 19.24 -16.08 -11.98
C ALA A 111 18.86 -17.32 -11.18
N TYR A 112 17.63 -17.81 -11.32
CA TYR A 112 17.15 -19.05 -10.70
C TYR A 112 17.92 -20.28 -11.20
N ALA A 113 18.07 -20.46 -12.51
CA ALA A 113 18.83 -21.55 -13.08
C ALA A 113 20.29 -21.57 -12.55
N LYS A 114 20.92 -20.41 -12.44
CA LYS A 114 22.25 -20.29 -11.87
C LYS A 114 22.28 -20.62 -10.37
N PHE A 115 21.28 -20.15 -9.62
CA PHE A 115 21.13 -20.47 -8.20
C PHE A 115 21.08 -21.97 -7.95
N LEU A 116 20.31 -22.71 -8.74
CA LEU A 116 20.21 -24.17 -8.67
C LEU A 116 21.54 -24.87 -9.04
N LYS A 117 22.14 -24.44 -10.15
CA LYS A 117 23.44 -25.01 -10.63
C LYS A 117 24.54 -24.88 -9.57
N GLU A 118 24.60 -23.72 -8.89
CA GLU A 118 25.60 -23.45 -7.85
C GLU A 118 25.22 -24.03 -6.48
N LYS A 119 24.09 -24.76 -6.36
CA LYS A 119 23.60 -25.39 -5.11
C LYS A 119 23.63 -24.43 -3.93
N ARG A 120 23.21 -23.16 -4.14
CA ARG A 120 23.29 -22.11 -3.11
C ARG A 120 22.42 -22.43 -1.90
N ARG A 121 22.91 -22.05 -0.73
CA ARG A 121 22.30 -22.35 0.57
C ARG A 121 21.28 -21.26 0.98
N GLY A 122 20.48 -21.57 2.03
CA GLY A 122 19.56 -20.62 2.69
C GLY A 122 18.09 -20.78 2.29
N PHE A 123 17.79 -21.17 1.06
CA PHE A 123 16.41 -21.35 0.58
C PHE A 123 15.63 -22.38 1.39
N LYS A 124 16.18 -23.58 1.58
CA LYS A 124 15.52 -24.65 2.36
C LYS A 124 15.23 -24.23 3.81
N ALA A 125 16.17 -23.53 4.45
CA ALA A 125 16.00 -23.04 5.83
C ALA A 125 14.94 -21.93 5.91
N TRP A 126 14.89 -21.05 4.92
CA TRP A 126 13.87 -20.02 4.81
C TRP A 126 12.49 -20.63 4.59
N PHE A 127 12.36 -21.57 3.65
CA PHE A 127 11.11 -22.26 3.35
C PHE A 127 10.54 -23.00 4.57
N LYS A 128 11.36 -23.63 5.40
CA LYS A 128 10.90 -24.29 6.63
C LYS A 128 10.14 -23.35 7.57
N ARG A 129 10.51 -22.07 7.57
CA ARG A 129 9.87 -21.03 8.39
C ARG A 129 8.71 -20.30 7.66
N ASN A 130 8.63 -20.45 6.35
CA ASN A 130 7.67 -19.74 5.48
C ASN A 130 6.89 -20.73 4.63
N LYS A 131 6.22 -21.70 5.26
CA LYS A 131 5.49 -22.76 4.54
C LYS A 131 4.34 -22.24 3.70
N TRP A 132 3.74 -21.12 4.09
CA TRP A 132 2.68 -20.43 3.35
C TRP A 132 3.06 -20.15 1.88
N VAL A 133 4.35 -19.98 1.60
CA VAL A 133 4.83 -19.68 0.25
C VAL A 133 4.57 -20.80 -0.75
N TYR A 134 4.43 -22.05 -0.29
CA TYR A 134 4.12 -23.18 -1.17
C TYR A 134 2.72 -23.05 -1.75
N ASN A 135 1.72 -22.80 -0.92
CA ASN A 135 0.34 -22.67 -1.36
C ASN A 135 0.15 -21.44 -2.26
N TYR A 136 0.81 -20.34 -1.94
CA TYR A 136 0.85 -19.18 -2.84
C TYR A 136 1.48 -19.52 -4.20
N ALA A 137 2.61 -20.23 -4.22
CA ALA A 137 3.27 -20.62 -5.46
C ALA A 137 2.42 -21.60 -6.29
N LEU A 138 1.73 -22.52 -5.62
CA LEU A 138 0.77 -23.43 -6.24
C LEU A 138 -0.41 -22.65 -6.84
N PHE A 139 -1.02 -21.75 -6.06
CA PHE A 139 -2.11 -20.90 -6.54
C PHE A 139 -1.72 -20.09 -7.80
N LEU A 140 -0.56 -19.43 -7.79
CA LEU A 140 -0.10 -18.68 -8.96
C LEU A 140 0.22 -19.57 -10.17
N THR A 141 0.75 -20.77 -9.92
CA THR A 141 1.03 -21.72 -10.99
C THR A 141 -0.26 -22.19 -11.65
N LEU A 142 -1.25 -22.57 -10.84
CA LEU A 142 -2.57 -22.96 -11.36
C LEU A 142 -3.30 -21.80 -12.02
N LYS A 143 -3.12 -20.57 -11.52
CA LYS A 143 -3.67 -19.38 -12.16
C LYS A 143 -3.11 -19.17 -13.58
N LYS A 144 -1.81 -19.40 -13.78
CA LYS A 144 -1.18 -19.35 -15.10
C LYS A 144 -1.70 -20.47 -15.99
N GLU A 145 -1.82 -21.69 -15.47
CA GLU A 145 -2.37 -22.85 -16.18
C GLU A 145 -3.80 -22.59 -16.66
N ASN A 146 -4.60 -21.96 -15.82
CA ASN A 146 -5.97 -21.53 -16.15
C ASN A 146 -6.03 -20.17 -16.84
N GLN A 147 -5.00 -19.77 -17.61
CA GLN A 147 -4.98 -18.56 -18.45
C GLN A 147 -5.26 -17.26 -17.70
N LEU A 148 -4.86 -17.16 -16.45
CA LEU A 148 -5.07 -16.05 -15.52
C LEU A 148 -6.55 -15.81 -15.15
N ASN A 149 -7.46 -16.72 -15.49
CA ASN A 149 -8.85 -16.66 -15.04
C ASN A 149 -8.94 -16.70 -13.51
N SER A 150 -9.99 -16.08 -12.95
CA SER A 150 -10.25 -16.19 -11.52
C SER A 150 -10.41 -17.64 -11.10
N TRP A 151 -9.88 -17.98 -9.91
CA TRP A 151 -9.96 -19.33 -9.36
C TRP A 151 -11.41 -19.81 -9.18
N LEU A 152 -12.36 -18.92 -9.08
CA LEU A 152 -13.79 -19.24 -9.04
C LEU A 152 -14.29 -20.04 -10.25
N TYR A 153 -13.60 -19.90 -11.39
CA TYR A 153 -13.94 -20.55 -12.66
C TYR A 153 -12.96 -21.68 -13.04
N TRP A 154 -12.05 -22.06 -12.14
CA TRP A 154 -11.14 -23.18 -12.42
C TRP A 154 -11.88 -24.52 -12.39
N PRO A 155 -11.34 -25.58 -13.00
CA PRO A 155 -11.80 -26.95 -12.79
C PRO A 155 -11.85 -27.33 -11.31
N GLU A 156 -12.81 -28.15 -10.91
CA GLU A 156 -13.00 -28.51 -9.51
C GLU A 156 -11.75 -29.15 -8.86
N GLU A 157 -10.97 -29.92 -9.63
CA GLU A 157 -9.72 -30.47 -9.17
C GLU A 157 -8.70 -29.38 -8.78
N HIS A 158 -8.62 -28.30 -9.56
CA HIS A 158 -7.74 -27.17 -9.26
C HIS A 158 -8.29 -26.31 -8.10
N LYS A 159 -9.62 -26.12 -8.00
CA LYS A 159 -10.24 -25.41 -6.87
C LYS A 159 -9.99 -26.10 -5.54
N ASN A 160 -9.92 -27.44 -5.54
CA ASN A 160 -9.80 -28.26 -4.34
C ASN A 160 -8.40 -28.85 -4.17
N VAL A 161 -7.39 -28.35 -4.89
CA VAL A 161 -6.03 -28.89 -4.91
C VAL A 161 -5.38 -28.99 -3.53
N LEU A 162 -5.73 -28.10 -2.60
CA LEU A 162 -5.18 -28.13 -1.24
C LEU A 162 -5.69 -29.31 -0.42
N ASN A 163 -6.83 -29.89 -0.80
CA ASN A 163 -7.51 -30.99 -0.10
C ASN A 163 -7.55 -32.28 -0.94
N GLY A 164 -7.11 -32.24 -2.19
CA GLY A 164 -7.22 -33.33 -3.15
C GLY A 164 -5.89 -33.96 -3.55
N ASN A 165 -6.00 -35.10 -4.23
CA ASN A 165 -4.85 -35.81 -4.82
C ASN A 165 -4.70 -35.41 -6.29
N VAL A 166 -4.20 -34.18 -6.53
CA VAL A 166 -3.85 -33.70 -7.87
C VAL A 166 -2.37 -34.02 -8.14
N ASP A 167 -2.05 -34.55 -9.34
CA ASP A 167 -0.65 -34.72 -9.74
C ASP A 167 -0.02 -33.35 -10.01
N LEU A 168 0.84 -32.90 -9.11
CA LEU A 168 1.57 -31.65 -9.19
C LEU A 168 2.96 -31.78 -9.86
N SER A 169 3.32 -32.99 -10.32
CA SER A 169 4.62 -33.22 -10.95
C SER A 169 4.89 -32.31 -12.16
N PRO A 170 3.92 -32.02 -13.06
CA PRO A 170 4.13 -31.11 -14.18
C PRO A 170 4.44 -29.66 -13.75
N PHE A 171 3.97 -29.26 -12.58
CA PHE A 171 4.05 -27.88 -12.08
C PHE A 171 5.23 -27.61 -11.12
N LYS A 172 5.97 -28.65 -10.76
CA LYS A 172 7.03 -28.61 -9.74
C LYS A 172 8.07 -27.52 -9.98
N ASP A 173 8.51 -27.33 -11.20
CA ASP A 173 9.54 -26.34 -11.53
C ASP A 173 9.02 -24.92 -11.40
N GLU A 174 7.77 -24.66 -11.82
CA GLU A 174 7.15 -23.34 -11.71
C GLU A 174 6.84 -22.98 -10.25
N ILE A 175 6.34 -23.93 -9.46
CA ILE A 175 6.13 -23.79 -8.02
C ILE A 175 7.46 -23.44 -7.33
N ASN A 176 8.52 -24.19 -7.61
CA ASN A 176 9.85 -23.94 -7.03
C ASN A 176 10.43 -22.59 -7.47
N PHE A 177 10.22 -22.19 -8.71
CA PHE A 177 10.62 -20.87 -9.21
C PHE A 177 9.90 -19.75 -8.45
N THR A 178 8.59 -19.84 -8.32
CA THR A 178 7.78 -18.83 -7.58
C THR A 178 8.17 -18.76 -6.10
N MET A 179 8.39 -19.91 -5.44
CA MET A 179 8.89 -19.93 -4.06
C MET A 179 10.27 -19.28 -3.94
N TRP A 180 11.15 -19.50 -4.92
CA TRP A 180 12.48 -18.89 -4.95
C TRP A 180 12.39 -17.37 -5.17
N LEU A 181 11.45 -16.87 -6.00
CA LEU A 181 11.20 -15.43 -6.16
C LEU A 181 10.86 -14.79 -4.81
N GLN A 182 9.97 -15.41 -4.05
CA GLN A 182 9.62 -14.90 -2.71
C GLN A 182 10.84 -14.92 -1.77
N PHE A 183 11.62 -15.99 -1.75
CA PHE A 183 12.86 -16.04 -0.98
C PHE A 183 13.82 -14.89 -1.29
N ILE A 184 14.00 -14.56 -2.56
CA ILE A 184 14.86 -13.45 -2.99
C ILE A 184 14.25 -12.10 -2.61
N ALA A 185 12.96 -11.91 -2.84
CA ALA A 185 12.25 -10.68 -2.48
C ALA A 185 12.37 -10.39 -0.98
N PHE A 186 12.05 -11.36 -0.13
CA PHE A 186 12.19 -11.24 1.33
C PHE A 186 13.64 -11.02 1.78
N LYS A 187 14.60 -11.70 1.15
CA LYS A 187 16.02 -11.46 1.43
C LYS A 187 16.44 -10.03 1.14
N GLN A 188 15.97 -9.45 0.02
CA GLN A 188 16.28 -8.08 -0.37
C GLN A 188 15.54 -7.07 0.52
N TRP A 189 14.24 -7.28 0.78
CA TRP A 189 13.45 -6.44 1.67
C TRP A 189 14.02 -6.38 3.09
N ASN A 190 14.30 -7.52 3.70
CA ASN A 190 14.83 -7.58 5.07
C ASN A 190 16.19 -6.83 5.20
N LYS A 191 17.00 -6.83 4.14
CA LYS A 191 18.24 -6.03 4.12
C LYS A 191 17.93 -4.53 4.02
N LEU A 192 16.99 -4.15 3.18
CA LEU A 192 16.57 -2.76 3.00
C LEU A 192 15.91 -2.22 4.27
N HIS A 193 14.97 -2.94 4.88
CA HIS A 193 14.30 -2.55 6.12
C HIS A 193 15.32 -2.39 7.27
N ARG A 194 16.24 -3.33 7.42
CA ARG A 194 17.33 -3.19 8.40
C ARG A 194 18.19 -1.95 8.12
N TYR A 195 18.46 -1.65 6.86
CA TYR A 195 19.20 -0.45 6.48
C TYR A 195 18.44 0.83 6.84
N ALA A 196 17.12 0.89 6.59
CA ALA A 196 16.27 2.00 7.01
C ALA A 196 16.34 2.19 8.54
N LYS A 197 16.18 1.11 9.30
CA LYS A 197 16.24 1.11 10.76
C LYS A 197 17.58 1.61 11.31
N ASN A 198 18.70 1.19 10.71
CA ASN A 198 20.05 1.66 11.08
C ASN A 198 20.21 3.17 10.79
N ASN A 199 19.53 3.70 9.80
CA ASN A 199 19.50 5.13 9.47
C ASN A 199 18.39 5.89 10.24
N LYS A 200 17.69 5.24 11.18
CA LYS A 200 16.60 5.81 12.00
C LYS A 200 15.42 6.31 11.15
N ILE A 201 15.12 5.57 10.09
CA ILE A 201 13.96 5.77 9.23
C ILE A 201 12.98 4.64 9.52
N ASP A 202 11.81 4.98 10.05
CA ASP A 202 10.70 4.06 10.22
C ASP A 202 9.99 3.86 8.86
N ILE A 203 9.65 2.63 8.52
CA ILE A 203 8.84 2.32 7.34
C ILE A 203 7.39 2.17 7.75
N VAL A 204 6.52 2.94 7.09
CA VAL A 204 5.07 2.83 7.24
C VAL A 204 4.55 1.98 6.08
N GLY A 205 4.11 0.77 6.40
CA GLY A 205 3.41 -0.11 5.47
C GLY A 205 1.92 0.22 5.38
N ASP A 206 1.26 -0.34 4.39
CA ASP A 206 -0.15 -0.11 4.11
C ASP A 206 -0.86 -1.45 3.89
N ILE A 207 -2.01 -1.65 4.53
CA ILE A 207 -2.79 -2.88 4.45
C ILE A 207 -4.23 -2.52 4.12
N PRO A 208 -4.74 -2.96 2.95
CA PRO A 208 -6.18 -2.88 2.68
C PRO A 208 -6.95 -3.70 3.71
N ILE A 209 -8.08 -3.21 4.21
CA ILE A 209 -8.90 -4.02 5.12
C ILE A 209 -9.39 -5.29 4.42
N TYR A 210 -9.89 -5.16 3.21
CA TYR A 210 -10.37 -6.29 2.43
C TYR A 210 -9.25 -6.91 1.57
N VAL A 211 -9.49 -8.13 1.13
CA VAL A 211 -8.66 -8.86 0.17
C VAL A 211 -9.44 -9.10 -1.12
N GLY A 212 -8.75 -9.26 -2.23
CA GLY A 212 -9.41 -9.60 -3.49
C GLY A 212 -10.03 -11.00 -3.44
N VAL A 213 -11.20 -11.19 -4.04
CA VAL A 213 -11.79 -12.53 -4.15
C VAL A 213 -10.87 -13.50 -4.90
N ASP A 214 -10.16 -12.99 -5.89
CA ASP A 214 -9.21 -13.75 -6.71
C ASP A 214 -7.80 -13.70 -6.08
N SER A 215 -7.70 -14.16 -4.84
CA SER A 215 -6.46 -14.19 -4.05
C SER A 215 -6.27 -15.51 -3.33
N ILE A 216 -5.02 -15.80 -2.97
CA ILE A 216 -4.70 -16.95 -2.13
C ILE A 216 -5.35 -16.84 -0.75
N ASP A 217 -5.56 -15.62 -0.24
CA ASP A 217 -6.21 -15.42 1.06
C ASP A 217 -7.62 -16.02 1.09
N VAL A 218 -8.42 -15.77 0.05
CA VAL A 218 -9.77 -16.32 -0.06
C VAL A 218 -9.75 -17.79 -0.47
N PHE A 219 -8.83 -18.16 -1.37
CA PHE A 219 -8.68 -19.54 -1.84
C PHE A 219 -8.37 -20.53 -0.73
N GLU A 220 -7.53 -20.14 0.24
CA GLU A 220 -7.14 -20.96 1.39
C GLU A 220 -8.11 -20.91 2.56
N ASN A 221 -8.84 -19.80 2.73
CA ASN A 221 -9.61 -19.51 3.95
C ASN A 221 -11.05 -19.15 3.60
N ARG A 222 -11.72 -20.01 2.81
CA ARG A 222 -13.09 -19.74 2.31
C ARG A 222 -14.10 -19.48 3.43
N GLU A 223 -13.93 -20.15 4.56
CA GLU A 223 -14.76 -20.05 5.76
C GLU A 223 -14.68 -18.69 6.47
N VAL A 224 -13.64 -17.91 6.17
CA VAL A 224 -13.43 -16.56 6.72
C VAL A 224 -14.32 -15.51 6.04
N PHE A 225 -14.91 -15.85 4.90
CA PHE A 225 -15.61 -14.91 4.03
C PHE A 225 -17.05 -15.33 3.77
N LEU A 226 -17.93 -14.35 3.51
CA LEU A 226 -19.33 -14.60 3.16
C LEU A 226 -19.43 -15.11 1.71
N LEU A 227 -19.25 -16.42 1.55
CA LEU A 227 -19.29 -17.11 0.26
C LEU A 227 -20.47 -18.10 0.21
N ASP A 228 -20.96 -18.39 -1.01
CA ASP A 228 -21.93 -19.45 -1.24
C ASP A 228 -21.25 -20.85 -1.33
N GLY A 229 -22.05 -21.90 -1.47
CA GLY A 229 -21.53 -23.28 -1.57
C GLY A 229 -20.65 -23.54 -2.81
N ARG A 230 -20.60 -22.63 -3.77
CA ARG A 230 -19.69 -22.66 -4.93
C ARG A 230 -18.50 -21.71 -4.79
N SER A 231 -18.34 -21.12 -3.62
CA SER A 231 -17.31 -20.16 -3.25
C SER A 231 -17.44 -18.77 -3.90
N PHE A 232 -18.60 -18.41 -4.45
CA PHE A 232 -18.84 -17.06 -4.93
C PHE A 232 -19.26 -16.15 -3.76
N PRO A 233 -18.81 -14.88 -3.73
CA PRO A 233 -19.26 -13.94 -2.72
C PRO A 233 -20.79 -13.81 -2.73
N THR A 234 -21.42 -13.91 -1.56
CA THR A 234 -22.85 -13.60 -1.41
C THR A 234 -23.07 -12.09 -1.28
N HIS A 235 -22.08 -11.42 -0.71
CA HIS A 235 -22.05 -9.99 -0.50
C HIS A 235 -20.63 -9.45 -0.72
N ILE A 236 -20.53 -8.22 -1.18
CA ILE A 236 -19.28 -7.54 -1.46
C ILE A 236 -19.17 -6.23 -0.68
N ALA A 237 -17.94 -5.79 -0.48
CA ALA A 237 -17.61 -4.53 0.13
C ALA A 237 -17.83 -3.34 -0.81
N GLY A 238 -18.07 -2.18 -0.23
CA GLY A 238 -18.19 -0.92 -0.93
C GLY A 238 -18.57 0.21 0.01
N VAL A 239 -19.08 1.29 -0.55
CA VAL A 239 -19.64 2.44 0.16
C VAL A 239 -20.93 2.91 -0.51
N PRO A 240 -21.89 3.45 0.25
CA PRO A 240 -23.16 3.94 -0.30
C PRO A 240 -22.95 5.13 -1.24
N PRO A 241 -24.01 5.55 -1.95
CA PRO A 241 -24.03 6.82 -2.64
C PRO A 241 -23.61 7.98 -1.74
N ASP A 242 -22.70 8.81 -2.26
CA ASP A 242 -22.17 9.97 -1.58
C ASP A 242 -22.03 11.17 -2.55
N TYR A 243 -21.39 12.23 -2.08
CA TYR A 243 -21.12 13.40 -2.91
C TYR A 243 -20.21 13.10 -4.12
N PHE A 244 -19.32 12.10 -4.02
CA PHE A 244 -18.37 11.73 -5.05
C PHE A 244 -18.92 10.70 -6.04
N SER A 245 -19.87 9.85 -5.62
CA SER A 245 -20.49 8.81 -6.43
C SER A 245 -21.98 8.70 -6.19
N LYS A 246 -22.79 9.07 -7.17
CA LYS A 246 -24.27 9.02 -7.11
C LYS A 246 -24.82 7.61 -6.89
N THR A 247 -24.09 6.58 -7.30
CA THR A 247 -24.48 5.17 -7.17
C THR A 247 -23.67 4.42 -6.13
N GLY A 248 -22.82 5.15 -5.37
CA GLY A 248 -21.84 4.55 -4.46
C GLY A 248 -20.71 3.83 -5.19
N GLN A 249 -19.93 3.07 -4.44
CA GLN A 249 -18.82 2.29 -5.01
C GLN A 249 -18.95 0.82 -4.63
N ARG A 250 -18.85 -0.06 -5.61
CA ARG A 250 -18.72 -1.52 -5.43
C ARG A 250 -17.25 -1.88 -5.63
N TRP A 251 -16.61 -2.41 -4.60
CA TRP A 251 -15.17 -2.76 -4.67
C TRP A 251 -14.94 -4.21 -5.11
N GLY A 252 -15.97 -5.06 -5.03
CA GLY A 252 -15.88 -6.46 -5.44
C GLY A 252 -15.12 -7.38 -4.47
N ASN A 253 -14.63 -6.87 -3.36
CA ASN A 253 -14.00 -7.67 -2.31
C ASN A 253 -15.05 -8.44 -1.54
N PRO A 254 -14.85 -9.74 -1.20
CA PRO A 254 -15.76 -10.48 -0.33
C PRO A 254 -15.71 -9.89 1.08
N LEU A 255 -16.86 -9.90 1.74
CA LEU A 255 -16.96 -9.49 3.15
C LEU A 255 -16.51 -10.63 4.06
N TYR A 256 -15.99 -10.26 5.24
CA TYR A 256 -15.64 -11.21 6.28
C TYR A 256 -16.90 -11.80 6.95
N ASP A 257 -16.85 -13.09 7.27
CA ASP A 257 -17.73 -13.70 8.25
C ASP A 257 -17.22 -13.36 9.65
N TRP A 258 -17.76 -12.30 10.22
CA TRP A 258 -17.33 -11.82 11.52
C TRP A 258 -17.63 -12.80 12.66
N ASP A 259 -18.70 -13.60 12.55
CA ASP A 259 -19.04 -14.63 13.56
C ASP A 259 -17.98 -15.73 13.54
N HIS A 260 -17.58 -16.20 12.36
CA HIS A 260 -16.46 -17.14 12.22
C HIS A 260 -15.16 -16.55 12.77
N LEU A 261 -14.86 -15.28 12.46
CA LEU A 261 -13.64 -14.62 12.96
C LEU A 261 -13.63 -14.51 14.48
N VAL A 262 -14.74 -14.16 15.12
CA VAL A 262 -14.87 -14.12 16.59
C VAL A 262 -14.65 -15.52 17.18
N ASN A 263 -15.32 -16.53 16.64
CA ASN A 263 -15.21 -17.91 17.10
C ASN A 263 -13.79 -18.48 17.00
N THR A 264 -13.02 -18.03 15.98
CA THR A 264 -11.62 -18.42 15.79
C THR A 264 -10.63 -17.46 16.45
N LYS A 265 -11.12 -16.55 17.32
CA LYS A 265 -10.30 -15.51 17.98
C LYS A 265 -9.46 -14.71 16.99
N PHE A 266 -10.06 -14.38 15.85
CA PHE A 266 -9.47 -13.61 14.77
C PHE A 266 -8.14 -14.20 14.22
N ALA A 267 -8.04 -15.53 14.16
CA ALA A 267 -6.80 -16.22 13.75
C ALA A 267 -6.27 -15.74 12.38
N PHE A 268 -7.13 -15.56 11.39
CA PHE A 268 -6.78 -15.03 10.08
C PHE A 268 -6.12 -13.64 10.18
N TRP A 269 -6.68 -12.75 10.96
CA TRP A 269 -6.17 -11.40 11.15
C TRP A 269 -4.90 -11.36 12.00
N LYS A 270 -4.78 -12.21 13.01
CA LYS A 270 -3.53 -12.37 13.77
C LYS A 270 -2.38 -12.80 12.88
N ASP A 271 -2.62 -13.76 11.99
CA ASP A 271 -1.64 -14.20 11.01
C ASP A 271 -1.27 -13.06 10.04
N ARG A 272 -2.25 -12.32 9.53
CA ARG A 272 -2.06 -11.21 8.60
C ARG A 272 -1.33 -10.02 9.23
N LEU A 273 -1.77 -9.56 10.40
CA LEU A 273 -1.15 -8.42 11.09
C LEU A 273 0.20 -8.78 11.69
N GLY A 274 0.35 -9.96 12.29
CA GLY A 274 1.63 -10.45 12.81
C GLY A 274 2.70 -10.52 11.73
N PHE A 275 2.33 -11.03 10.54
CA PHE A 275 3.23 -11.08 9.40
C PHE A 275 3.67 -9.67 8.95
N ASN A 276 2.74 -8.73 8.85
CA ASN A 276 3.05 -7.36 8.44
C ASN A 276 3.84 -6.58 9.51
N ALA A 277 3.66 -6.89 10.79
CA ALA A 277 4.43 -6.31 11.88
C ALA A 277 5.93 -6.69 11.84
N GLU A 278 6.28 -7.80 11.20
CA GLU A 278 7.69 -8.16 10.95
C GLU A 278 8.29 -7.35 9.78
N LEU A 279 7.44 -6.85 8.87
CA LEU A 279 7.86 -6.15 7.67
C LEU A 279 7.96 -4.64 7.85
N PHE A 280 7.13 -4.05 8.71
CA PHE A 280 6.97 -2.61 8.84
C PHE A 280 7.07 -2.15 10.30
N ASP A 281 7.46 -0.88 10.50
CA ASP A 281 7.53 -0.26 11.83
C ASP A 281 6.19 0.34 12.25
N TYR A 282 5.35 0.73 11.28
CA TYR A 282 3.97 1.18 11.43
C TYR A 282 3.12 0.54 10.33
N ILE A 283 1.86 0.26 10.63
CA ILE A 283 0.89 -0.30 9.70
C ILE A 283 -0.28 0.67 9.57
N ARG A 284 -0.44 1.29 8.40
CA ARG A 284 -1.68 1.97 8.04
C ARG A 284 -2.71 0.91 7.66
N ILE A 285 -3.86 0.94 8.31
CA ILE A 285 -5.01 0.12 7.91
C ILE A 285 -5.95 1.02 7.11
N ASP A 286 -6.08 0.68 5.84
CA ASP A 286 -6.96 1.34 4.90
C ASP A 286 -8.43 1.04 5.23
N HIS A 287 -9.29 2.05 5.14
CA HIS A 287 -10.72 1.97 5.44
C HIS A 287 -11.02 1.46 6.87
N PHE A 288 -10.38 2.07 7.88
CA PHE A 288 -10.53 1.69 9.30
C PHE A 288 -11.99 1.66 9.79
N ARG A 289 -12.86 2.47 9.19
CA ARG A 289 -14.29 2.49 9.50
C ARG A 289 -14.91 1.10 9.54
N ALA A 290 -14.48 0.19 8.68
CA ALA A 290 -15.08 -1.13 8.56
C ALA A 290 -14.88 -2.06 9.78
N PHE A 291 -14.08 -1.66 10.77
CA PHE A 291 -14.03 -2.32 12.07
C PHE A 291 -15.13 -1.86 13.03
N ASP A 292 -15.82 -0.76 12.73
CA ASP A 292 -16.99 -0.30 13.44
C ASP A 292 -18.26 -0.67 12.71
N THR A 293 -18.37 -0.21 11.45
CA THR A 293 -19.45 -0.58 10.53
C THR A 293 -18.92 -0.74 9.13
N TYR A 294 -19.31 -1.80 8.46
CA TYR A 294 -19.01 -2.05 7.06
C TYR A 294 -20.27 -1.99 6.20
N TYR A 295 -20.11 -1.58 4.95
CA TYR A 295 -21.22 -1.48 4.01
C TYR A 295 -21.34 -2.81 3.23
N LYS A 296 -22.48 -3.47 3.40
CA LYS A 296 -22.77 -4.81 2.88
C LYS A 296 -23.65 -4.68 1.64
N ILE A 297 -23.10 -5.00 0.48
CA ILE A 297 -23.81 -4.93 -0.80
C ILE A 297 -24.06 -6.35 -1.29
N PRO A 298 -25.32 -6.74 -1.61
CA PRO A 298 -25.58 -8.03 -2.25
C PRO A 298 -24.79 -8.14 -3.56
N GLU A 299 -24.17 -9.28 -3.82
CA GLU A 299 -23.32 -9.43 -5.02
C GLU A 299 -24.09 -9.18 -6.30
N TRP A 300 -25.35 -9.59 -6.39
CA TRP A 300 -26.22 -9.38 -7.57
C TRP A 300 -26.62 -7.92 -7.81
N ALA A 301 -26.47 -7.03 -6.81
CA ALA A 301 -26.87 -5.63 -6.95
C ALA A 301 -25.98 -4.89 -7.95
N PRO A 302 -26.51 -4.20 -8.96
CA PRO A 302 -25.69 -3.54 -10.00
C PRO A 302 -24.95 -2.30 -9.49
N THR A 303 -25.46 -1.67 -8.43
CA THR A 303 -24.89 -0.48 -7.78
C THR A 303 -24.82 -0.66 -6.28
N ALA A 304 -24.17 0.27 -5.58
CA ALA A 304 -24.13 0.27 -4.12
C ALA A 304 -25.35 0.92 -3.46
N GLU A 305 -26.38 1.32 -4.23
CA GLU A 305 -27.63 1.86 -3.70
C GLU A 305 -28.42 0.81 -2.89
N THR A 306 -28.27 -0.47 -3.25
CA THR A 306 -28.91 -1.60 -2.56
C THR A 306 -27.91 -2.20 -1.56
N GLY A 307 -27.60 -1.50 -0.50
CA GLY A 307 -26.71 -2.00 0.55
C GLY A 307 -27.18 -1.55 1.93
N GLU A 308 -26.54 -2.09 2.95
CA GLU A 308 -26.82 -1.76 4.34
C GLU A 308 -25.54 -1.63 5.17
N TRP A 309 -25.58 -0.79 6.19
CA TRP A 309 -24.53 -0.73 7.20
C TRP A 309 -24.73 -1.81 8.24
N VAL A 310 -23.67 -2.59 8.48
CA VAL A 310 -23.66 -3.67 9.47
C VAL A 310 -22.54 -3.41 10.47
N GLU A 311 -22.81 -3.64 11.75
CA GLU A 311 -21.82 -3.48 12.81
C GLU A 311 -20.79 -4.59 12.76
N ALA A 312 -19.52 -4.22 13.02
CA ALA A 312 -18.41 -5.15 13.16
C ALA A 312 -17.95 -5.21 14.63
N PRO A 313 -17.38 -6.33 15.08
CA PRO A 313 -16.94 -6.50 16.47
C PRO A 313 -15.59 -5.81 16.76
N GLY A 314 -15.45 -4.51 16.43
CA GLY A 314 -14.17 -3.81 16.44
C GLY A 314 -13.44 -3.79 17.78
N TYR A 315 -14.16 -3.62 18.90
CA TYR A 315 -13.56 -3.68 20.23
C TYR A 315 -13.02 -5.08 20.53
N ALA A 316 -13.82 -6.13 20.34
CA ALA A 316 -13.36 -7.50 20.53
C ALA A 316 -12.17 -7.86 19.63
N PHE A 317 -12.19 -7.33 18.40
CA PHE A 317 -11.08 -7.50 17.44
C PHE A 317 -9.78 -6.88 17.96
N PHE A 318 -9.78 -5.59 18.30
CA PHE A 318 -8.54 -4.91 18.72
C PHE A 318 -8.07 -5.34 20.11
N ASP A 319 -8.96 -5.73 21.02
CA ASP A 319 -8.57 -6.34 22.30
C ASP A 319 -7.73 -7.60 22.07
N GLU A 320 -8.20 -8.48 21.19
CA GLU A 320 -7.52 -9.75 20.90
C GLU A 320 -6.20 -9.55 20.09
N ILE A 321 -6.21 -8.59 19.15
CA ILE A 321 -5.00 -8.23 18.37
C ILE A 321 -3.91 -7.63 19.27
N LEU A 322 -4.25 -6.67 20.10
CA LEU A 322 -3.28 -5.98 20.97
C LEU A 322 -2.81 -6.85 22.13
N ALA A 323 -3.66 -7.77 22.63
CA ALA A 323 -3.23 -8.79 23.56
C ALA A 323 -2.15 -9.71 22.95
N THR A 324 -2.28 -10.01 21.66
CA THR A 324 -1.31 -10.85 20.91
C THR A 324 -0.06 -10.07 20.51
N PHE A 325 -0.22 -8.80 20.08
CA PHE A 325 0.84 -7.94 19.55
C PHE A 325 0.88 -6.57 20.27
N PRO A 326 1.31 -6.50 21.54
CA PRO A 326 1.20 -5.28 22.36
C PRO A 326 2.07 -4.11 21.84
N HIS A 327 3.00 -4.35 20.94
CA HIS A 327 3.87 -3.32 20.35
C HIS A 327 3.48 -2.92 18.93
N LEU A 328 2.35 -3.43 18.42
CA LEU A 328 1.87 -3.11 17.09
C LEU A 328 1.49 -1.62 17.01
N LYS A 329 2.00 -0.95 16.00
CA LYS A 329 1.72 0.47 15.76
C LYS A 329 0.80 0.60 14.55
N ILE A 330 -0.47 0.82 14.83
CA ILE A 330 -1.52 1.00 13.83
C ILE A 330 -1.74 2.49 13.57
N ILE A 331 -1.95 2.82 12.31
CA ILE A 331 -2.47 4.11 11.83
C ILE A 331 -3.85 3.82 11.26
N ALA A 332 -4.87 4.49 11.78
CA ALA A 332 -6.23 4.35 11.30
C ALA A 332 -6.49 5.32 10.13
N GLU A 333 -6.82 4.79 8.95
CA GLU A 333 -7.37 5.62 7.90
C GLU A 333 -8.85 5.86 8.22
N ASP A 334 -9.12 7.05 8.76
CA ASP A 334 -10.41 7.51 9.25
C ASP A 334 -10.90 8.72 8.44
N LEU A 335 -10.85 8.59 7.12
CA LEU A 335 -11.31 9.61 6.18
C LEU A 335 -12.75 9.33 5.70
N GLY A 336 -13.40 10.37 5.14
CA GLY A 336 -14.76 10.28 4.62
C GLY A 336 -15.83 10.65 5.65
N ASP A 337 -17.07 10.23 5.38
CA ASP A 337 -18.22 10.46 6.27
C ASP A 337 -18.23 9.41 7.38
N LEU A 338 -17.94 9.82 8.60
CA LEU A 338 -17.76 8.94 9.75
C LEU A 338 -18.82 9.19 10.82
N ARG A 339 -19.40 8.12 11.33
CA ARG A 339 -20.19 8.21 12.56
C ARG A 339 -19.27 8.36 13.80
N PRO A 340 -19.75 8.96 14.90
CA PRO A 340 -18.92 9.19 16.11
C PRO A 340 -18.31 7.92 16.70
N GLU A 341 -18.93 6.76 16.53
CA GLU A 341 -18.49 5.48 17.06
C GLU A 341 -17.15 5.03 16.46
N VAL A 342 -16.90 5.32 15.18
CA VAL A 342 -15.60 5.07 14.51
C VAL A 342 -14.48 5.81 15.22
N LEU A 343 -14.75 7.08 15.56
CA LEU A 343 -13.77 7.93 16.29
C LEU A 343 -13.55 7.43 17.71
N LYS A 344 -14.63 7.01 18.40
CA LYS A 344 -14.53 6.40 19.74
C LYS A 344 -13.70 5.12 19.72
N LEU A 345 -13.93 4.23 18.75
CA LEU A 345 -13.15 3.01 18.58
C LEU A 345 -11.66 3.32 18.37
N ARG A 346 -11.33 4.23 17.45
CA ARG A 346 -9.95 4.68 17.19
C ARG A 346 -9.28 5.25 18.46
N ASP A 347 -9.99 6.15 19.15
CA ASP A 347 -9.45 6.89 20.31
C ASP A 347 -9.29 5.98 21.53
N HIS A 348 -10.17 4.98 21.69
CA HIS A 348 -10.07 3.97 22.75
C HIS A 348 -8.71 3.24 22.73
N TYR A 349 -8.23 2.90 21.54
CA TYR A 349 -6.92 2.25 21.36
C TYR A 349 -5.79 3.24 21.10
N ASN A 350 -6.06 4.54 21.17
CA ASN A 350 -5.10 5.61 20.94
C ASN A 350 -4.39 5.47 19.57
N PHE A 351 -5.10 5.02 18.54
CA PHE A 351 -4.56 4.97 17.18
C PHE A 351 -4.52 6.36 16.57
N PRO A 352 -3.40 6.80 15.99
CA PRO A 352 -3.37 8.03 15.22
C PRO A 352 -4.30 7.93 14.01
N GLY A 353 -5.15 8.92 13.84
CA GLY A 353 -5.97 9.10 12.64
C GLY A 353 -5.26 9.94 11.59
N MET A 354 -5.92 10.18 10.46
CA MET A 354 -5.39 10.95 9.35
C MET A 354 -6.10 12.30 9.20
N GLU A 355 -5.36 13.31 8.73
CA GLU A 355 -5.88 14.63 8.36
C GLU A 355 -5.32 15.04 6.99
N ILE A 356 -6.18 15.60 6.14
CA ILE A 356 -5.84 16.01 4.78
C ILE A 356 -6.06 17.51 4.63
N VAL A 357 -5.00 18.26 4.35
CA VAL A 357 -5.07 19.73 4.20
C VAL A 357 -6.01 20.14 3.07
N GLN A 358 -6.05 19.42 1.97
CA GLN A 358 -6.99 19.69 0.88
C GLN A 358 -8.45 19.69 1.37
N PHE A 359 -8.84 18.74 2.22
CA PHE A 359 -10.20 18.68 2.77
C PHE A 359 -10.51 19.83 3.74
N THR A 360 -9.48 20.36 4.40
CA THR A 360 -9.59 21.55 5.26
C THR A 360 -10.13 22.75 4.53
N TYR A 361 -9.62 22.96 3.33
CA TYR A 361 -9.93 24.13 2.53
C TYR A 361 -11.10 23.91 1.57
N GLN A 362 -11.59 22.69 1.43
CA GLN A 362 -12.67 22.35 0.51
C GLN A 362 -14.04 22.74 1.11
N GLY A 363 -14.78 23.59 0.41
CA GLY A 363 -16.19 23.90 0.71
C GLY A 363 -16.49 24.68 2.00
N SER A 364 -15.49 25.13 2.74
CA SER A 364 -15.69 25.89 3.99
C SER A 364 -15.39 27.38 3.84
N LYS A 365 -16.40 28.25 4.09
CA LYS A 365 -16.21 29.68 4.21
C LYS A 365 -15.57 30.08 5.54
N THR A 366 -15.65 29.24 6.56
CA THR A 366 -15.04 29.44 7.89
C THR A 366 -14.03 28.35 8.14
N LYS A 367 -12.75 28.72 8.11
CA LYS A 367 -11.65 27.77 8.36
C LYS A 367 -11.40 27.70 9.85
N PRO A 368 -11.20 26.49 10.42
CA PRO A 368 -11.00 26.36 11.86
C PRO A 368 -9.78 27.15 12.33
N GLU A 369 -9.94 27.90 13.43
CA GLU A 369 -8.83 28.66 14.03
C GLU A 369 -7.71 27.75 14.53
N LYS A 370 -8.05 26.56 15.00
CA LYS A 370 -7.11 25.50 15.39
C LYS A 370 -7.37 24.28 14.55
N TYR A 371 -6.42 23.98 13.72
CA TYR A 371 -6.35 22.78 12.99
C TYR A 371 -5.51 21.83 13.79
N HIS A 372 -6.03 20.74 14.19
CA HIS A 372 -5.20 19.64 14.62
C HIS A 372 -5.28 19.31 16.09
N THR A 373 -5.79 18.17 16.31
CA THR A 373 -5.54 17.38 17.50
C THR A 373 -4.15 16.72 17.40
N THR A 374 -3.46 16.57 18.51
CA THR A 374 -2.33 15.63 18.63
C THR A 374 -2.80 14.21 18.26
N ASN A 375 -1.94 13.24 18.18
CA ASN A 375 -2.27 11.87 17.78
C ASN A 375 -2.91 11.77 16.38
N ARG A 376 -2.33 12.52 15.43
CA ARG A 376 -2.75 12.56 14.03
C ARG A 376 -1.54 12.47 13.11
N ILE A 377 -1.81 11.98 11.91
CA ILE A 377 -0.89 12.11 10.78
C ILE A 377 -1.52 13.07 9.78
N ILE A 378 -0.84 14.17 9.50
CA ILE A 378 -1.29 15.17 8.54
C ILE A 378 -0.58 15.01 7.20
N TYR A 379 -1.35 15.16 6.14
CA TYR A 379 -0.90 15.13 4.75
C TYR A 379 -1.40 16.39 4.03
N PRO A 380 -0.67 16.96 3.06
CA PRO A 380 -1.27 17.90 2.11
C PRO A 380 -2.35 17.24 1.26
N GLY A 381 -2.08 16.04 0.76
CA GLY A 381 -2.95 15.06 0.12
C GLY A 381 -2.32 13.69 0.24
N THR A 382 -3.03 12.61 -0.06
CA THR A 382 -2.54 11.23 -0.10
C THR A 382 -2.27 10.77 -1.54
N HIS A 383 -1.98 9.50 -1.73
CA HIS A 383 -1.85 8.88 -3.06
C HIS A 383 -3.17 8.86 -3.87
N ASP A 384 -4.31 9.01 -3.21
CA ASP A 384 -5.65 9.03 -3.83
C ASP A 384 -6.12 10.44 -4.19
N ASN A 385 -5.54 11.45 -3.57
CA ASN A 385 -5.88 12.84 -3.84
C ASN A 385 -5.22 13.34 -5.13
N GLN A 386 -5.69 14.48 -5.63
CA GLN A 386 -4.93 15.27 -6.58
C GLN A 386 -3.59 15.68 -5.96
N THR A 387 -2.58 15.93 -6.77
CA THR A 387 -1.40 16.63 -6.25
C THR A 387 -1.82 17.99 -5.68
N THR A 388 -1.11 18.48 -4.68
CA THR A 388 -1.44 19.80 -4.08
C THR A 388 -1.44 20.92 -5.13
N TYR A 389 -0.54 20.83 -6.12
CA TYR A 389 -0.51 21.77 -7.24
C TYR A 389 -1.75 21.64 -8.14
N GLY A 390 -2.12 20.40 -8.52
CA GLY A 390 -3.29 20.15 -9.36
C GLY A 390 -4.59 20.55 -8.67
N TRP A 391 -4.76 20.16 -7.40
CA TRP A 391 -5.90 20.53 -6.58
C TRP A 391 -6.06 22.05 -6.47
N PHE A 392 -5.00 22.78 -6.09
CA PHE A 392 -5.06 24.22 -5.97
C PHE A 392 -5.38 24.90 -7.31
N GLY A 393 -4.81 24.40 -8.41
CA GLY A 393 -5.05 24.92 -9.75
C GLY A 393 -6.48 24.69 -10.27
N ALA A 394 -7.17 23.67 -9.74
CA ALA A 394 -8.55 23.33 -10.11
C ALA A 394 -9.62 24.13 -9.32
N LEU A 395 -9.22 24.81 -8.24
CA LEU A 395 -10.13 25.63 -7.45
C LEU A 395 -10.55 26.90 -8.21
N GLU A 396 -11.71 27.44 -7.88
CA GLU A 396 -12.17 28.74 -8.37
C GLU A 396 -11.22 29.87 -7.93
N LYS A 397 -11.12 30.93 -8.71
CA LYS A 397 -10.17 32.02 -8.46
C LYS A 397 -10.42 32.73 -7.11
N GLU A 398 -11.65 32.75 -6.65
CA GLU A 398 -12.02 33.29 -5.34
C GLU A 398 -11.47 32.41 -4.22
N GLU A 399 -11.67 31.08 -4.30
CA GLU A 399 -11.15 30.13 -3.32
C GLU A 399 -9.61 30.15 -3.28
N GLN A 400 -8.95 30.24 -4.44
CA GLN A 400 -7.49 30.37 -4.52
C GLN A 400 -7.01 31.62 -3.75
N ARG A 401 -7.67 32.78 -3.95
CA ARG A 401 -7.34 34.02 -3.25
C ARG A 401 -7.56 33.91 -1.75
N ASP A 402 -8.67 33.31 -1.34
CA ASP A 402 -9.00 33.10 0.07
C ASP A 402 -7.95 32.22 0.77
N ILE A 403 -7.52 31.12 0.14
CA ILE A 403 -6.47 30.26 0.67
C ILE A 403 -5.15 31.01 0.83
N VAL A 404 -4.73 31.73 -0.20
CA VAL A 404 -3.47 32.49 -0.15
C VAL A 404 -3.53 33.58 0.93
N SER A 405 -4.67 34.28 1.05
CA SER A 405 -4.90 35.31 2.08
C SER A 405 -4.87 34.70 3.48
N ASP A 406 -5.52 33.56 3.70
CA ASP A 406 -5.52 32.87 4.98
C ASP A 406 -4.11 32.38 5.36
N LEU A 407 -3.37 31.79 4.43
CA LEU A 407 -2.00 31.35 4.66
C LEU A 407 -1.07 32.54 5.00
N ALA A 408 -1.19 33.64 4.27
CA ALA A 408 -0.42 34.86 4.54
C ALA A 408 -0.76 35.44 5.93
N ARG A 409 -2.03 35.54 6.29
CA ARG A 409 -2.49 35.99 7.62
C ARG A 409 -1.93 35.13 8.75
N ARG A 410 -1.73 33.82 8.52
CA ARG A 410 -1.12 32.87 9.45
C ARG A 410 0.42 32.91 9.46
N GLY A 411 1.02 33.76 8.62
CA GLY A 411 2.48 33.94 8.56
C GLY A 411 3.22 32.95 7.63
N PHE A 412 2.51 32.24 6.75
CA PHE A 412 3.12 31.35 5.76
C PHE A 412 3.44 32.14 4.48
N ASN A 413 4.49 32.96 4.50
CA ASN A 413 4.90 33.82 3.40
C ASN A 413 6.08 33.16 2.65
N TYR A 414 5.77 32.30 1.68
CA TYR A 414 6.74 31.64 0.80
C TYR A 414 6.43 31.97 -0.67
N ASP A 415 7.40 31.83 -1.56
CA ASP A 415 7.29 32.24 -2.97
C ASP A 415 6.21 31.49 -3.75
N SER A 416 5.92 30.25 -3.38
CA SER A 416 4.85 29.47 -4.00
C SER A 416 3.78 29.08 -2.99
N VAL A 417 2.51 29.04 -3.44
CA VAL A 417 1.41 28.58 -2.61
C VAL A 417 1.59 27.12 -2.18
N ILE A 418 2.27 26.29 -2.99
CA ILE A 418 2.56 24.90 -2.61
C ILE A 418 3.51 24.89 -1.41
N ASP A 419 4.55 25.72 -1.42
CA ASP A 419 5.47 25.84 -0.29
C ASP A 419 4.79 26.39 0.97
N GLN A 420 3.81 27.29 0.80
CA GLN A 420 2.96 27.80 1.90
C GLN A 420 2.10 26.65 2.49
N LEU A 421 1.45 25.82 1.65
CA LEU A 421 0.65 24.69 2.08
C LEU A 421 1.51 23.60 2.75
N LEU A 422 2.72 23.34 2.23
CA LEU A 422 3.67 22.43 2.89
C LEU A 422 4.10 22.97 4.25
N ALA A 423 4.41 24.27 4.35
CA ALA A 423 4.76 24.89 5.63
C ALA A 423 3.58 24.85 6.63
N TYR A 424 2.36 25.07 6.19
CA TYR A 424 1.15 24.90 6.98
C TYR A 424 1.02 23.45 7.50
N THR A 425 1.22 22.45 6.63
CA THR A 425 1.23 21.04 7.01
C THR A 425 2.27 20.75 8.11
N PHE A 426 3.48 21.28 7.98
CA PHE A 426 4.54 21.12 8.98
C PHE A 426 4.28 21.87 10.29
N ALA A 427 3.61 23.02 10.23
CA ALA A 427 3.30 23.83 11.40
C ALA A 427 2.17 23.24 12.27
N SER A 428 1.39 22.32 11.74
CA SER A 428 0.26 21.70 12.45
C SER A 428 0.67 21.07 13.80
N ASP A 429 -0.29 20.89 14.70
CA ASP A 429 -0.07 20.21 15.99
C ASP A 429 -0.04 18.68 15.87
N ALA A 430 -0.38 18.12 14.70
CA ALA A 430 -0.31 16.69 14.45
C ALA A 430 1.07 16.12 14.76
N ASP A 431 1.12 14.95 15.38
CA ASP A 431 2.38 14.29 15.76
C ASP A 431 3.28 13.96 14.57
N ILE A 432 2.66 13.60 13.44
CA ILE A 432 3.39 13.18 12.24
C ILE A 432 2.91 14.00 11.04
N ALA A 433 3.85 14.49 10.22
CA ALA A 433 3.56 15.08 8.91
C ALA A 433 4.19 14.24 7.81
N ILE A 434 3.39 13.75 6.85
CA ILE A 434 3.86 12.97 5.72
C ILE A 434 3.50 13.67 4.41
N ILE A 435 4.50 13.88 3.57
CA ILE A 435 4.33 14.62 2.32
C ILE A 435 4.52 13.67 1.14
N PRO A 436 3.56 13.58 0.20
CA PRO A 436 3.75 12.88 -1.06
C PRO A 436 4.95 13.44 -1.83
N MET A 437 5.73 12.58 -2.45
CA MET A 437 6.89 13.03 -3.23
C MET A 437 6.49 13.97 -4.36
N GLN A 438 5.32 13.81 -4.93
CA GLN A 438 4.77 14.70 -5.95
C GLN A 438 4.63 16.14 -5.43
N ASP A 439 4.19 16.29 -4.19
CA ASP A 439 4.03 17.60 -3.55
C ASP A 439 5.37 18.20 -3.12
N VAL A 440 6.31 17.37 -2.64
CA VAL A 440 7.71 17.80 -2.43
C VAL A 440 8.27 18.43 -3.69
N LEU A 441 7.98 17.86 -4.85
CA LEU A 441 8.47 18.30 -6.17
C LEU A 441 7.57 19.33 -6.84
N SER A 442 6.45 19.73 -6.20
CA SER A 442 5.46 20.67 -6.74
C SER A 442 4.95 20.27 -8.14
N LEU A 443 4.68 18.98 -8.33
CA LEU A 443 4.20 18.43 -9.60
C LEU A 443 2.69 18.58 -9.75
N ASP A 444 2.23 18.75 -10.98
CA ASP A 444 0.80 18.78 -11.33
C ASP A 444 0.18 17.36 -11.43
N ASP A 445 -1.12 17.29 -11.75
CA ASP A 445 -1.89 16.04 -11.80
C ASP A 445 -1.44 15.04 -12.88
N ARG A 446 -0.51 15.41 -13.77
CA ARG A 446 0.17 14.43 -14.63
C ARG A 446 1.00 13.45 -13.80
N ALA A 447 1.35 13.82 -12.58
CA ALA A 447 2.02 12.99 -11.60
C ALA A 447 1.08 12.38 -10.55
N ARG A 448 -0.24 12.62 -10.61
CA ARG A 448 -1.21 11.99 -9.72
C ARG A 448 -1.07 10.48 -9.76
N PHE A 449 -1.11 9.84 -8.57
CA PHE A 449 -0.79 8.43 -8.45
C PHE A 449 -2.01 7.55 -8.68
N ASN A 450 -3.16 7.93 -8.11
CA ASN A 450 -4.42 7.21 -8.29
C ASN A 450 -5.61 8.18 -8.42
N VAL A 451 -6.60 7.77 -9.20
CA VAL A 451 -7.91 8.40 -9.29
C VAL A 451 -8.94 7.38 -8.79
N PRO A 452 -9.45 7.52 -7.55
CA PRO A 452 -10.44 6.60 -6.99
C PRO A 452 -11.64 6.38 -7.91
N GLY A 453 -12.16 5.15 -7.93
CA GLY A 453 -13.28 4.77 -8.79
C GLY A 453 -12.91 4.53 -10.25
N THR A 454 -11.62 4.62 -10.64
CA THR A 454 -11.15 4.31 -12.00
C THR A 454 -10.17 3.13 -12.00
N ILE A 455 -10.10 2.41 -13.13
CA ILE A 455 -9.25 1.22 -13.28
C ILE A 455 -8.31 1.39 -14.46
N GLY A 456 -7.07 0.90 -14.30
CA GLY A 456 -6.06 0.91 -15.37
C GLY A 456 -5.25 2.20 -15.45
N SER A 457 -4.55 2.37 -16.58
CA SER A 457 -3.69 3.53 -16.83
C SER A 457 -4.49 4.85 -16.76
N PRO A 458 -3.95 5.91 -16.15
CA PRO A 458 -2.57 6.08 -15.66
C PRO A 458 -2.33 5.74 -14.18
N ASN A 459 -3.30 5.10 -13.50
CA ASN A 459 -3.20 4.81 -12.07
C ASN A 459 -2.00 3.93 -11.75
N TRP A 460 -1.34 4.20 -10.63
CA TRP A 460 -0.22 3.45 -10.05
C TRP A 460 1.08 3.48 -10.85
N GLU A 461 1.12 4.19 -12.00
CA GLU A 461 2.22 4.13 -12.95
C GLU A 461 3.30 5.20 -12.75
N TRP A 462 2.98 6.30 -12.05
CA TRP A 462 3.92 7.41 -11.90
C TRP A 462 5.19 6.99 -11.17
N LYS A 463 6.36 7.48 -11.67
CA LYS A 463 7.66 7.28 -11.02
C LYS A 463 8.62 8.42 -11.27
N LEU A 464 9.61 8.54 -10.38
CA LEU A 464 10.74 9.45 -10.53
C LEU A 464 11.64 9.02 -11.71
N LYS A 465 12.07 9.98 -12.50
CA LYS A 465 13.07 9.77 -13.54
C LYS A 465 14.45 9.53 -12.92
N ASP A 466 14.81 10.36 -11.94
CA ASP A 466 16.04 10.32 -11.15
C ASP A 466 15.86 11.12 -9.85
N PHE A 467 16.92 11.29 -9.05
CA PHE A 467 16.89 12.07 -7.81
C PHE A 467 17.42 13.52 -7.96
N LYS A 468 17.50 14.10 -9.14
CA LYS A 468 18.03 15.47 -9.29
C LYS A 468 17.13 16.49 -8.63
N GLU A 469 15.86 16.54 -9.04
CA GLU A 469 14.86 17.45 -8.46
C GLU A 469 14.63 17.15 -6.97
N THR A 470 14.60 15.87 -6.58
CA THR A 470 14.47 15.48 -5.16
C THR A 470 15.58 16.11 -4.31
N LYS A 471 16.84 16.10 -4.79
CA LYS A 471 17.97 16.70 -4.07
C LYS A 471 17.88 18.22 -3.97
N LEU A 472 17.24 18.87 -4.94
CA LEU A 472 17.03 20.33 -4.91
C LEU A 472 15.93 20.73 -3.95
N ARG A 473 14.89 19.91 -3.80
CA ARG A 473 13.73 20.21 -2.99
C ARG A 473 13.82 19.76 -1.52
N LEU A 474 14.52 18.66 -1.23
CA LEU A 474 14.64 18.15 0.16
C LEU A 474 15.30 19.14 1.15
N PRO A 475 16.22 20.04 0.78
CA PRO A 475 16.70 21.09 1.69
C PRO A 475 15.58 22.00 2.25
N PHE A 476 14.56 22.31 1.44
CA PHE A 476 13.40 23.06 1.90
C PHE A 476 12.57 22.24 2.91
N ILE A 477 12.37 20.94 2.66
CA ILE A 477 11.69 20.04 3.59
C ILE A 477 12.49 19.92 4.90
N GLU A 478 13.81 19.84 4.85
CA GLU A 478 14.66 19.86 6.04
C GLU A 478 14.53 21.18 6.82
N PHE A 479 14.49 22.31 6.12
CA PHE A 479 14.25 23.61 6.75
C PHE A 479 12.90 23.63 7.51
N LEU A 480 11.81 23.15 6.89
CA LEU A 480 10.50 23.06 7.55
C LEU A 480 10.55 22.10 8.75
N THR A 481 11.22 20.95 8.60
CA THR A 481 11.41 19.98 9.68
C THR A 481 12.06 20.62 10.91
N LYS A 482 13.12 21.38 10.71
CA LYS A 482 13.83 22.08 11.78
C LYS A 482 13.00 23.23 12.37
N LYS A 483 12.38 24.05 11.51
CA LYS A 483 11.55 25.21 11.93
C LYS A 483 10.40 24.80 12.83
N TYR A 484 9.78 23.66 12.57
CA TYR A 484 8.60 23.19 13.29
C TYR A 484 8.86 21.98 14.22
N ASN A 485 10.14 21.68 14.53
CA ASN A 485 10.58 20.65 15.49
C ASN A 485 9.97 19.26 15.22
N ARG A 486 10.14 18.74 14.00
CA ARG A 486 9.66 17.41 13.62
C ARG A 486 10.77 16.38 13.46
#